data_0991ad9f925e1d87f1b7309623c7bc4f
#
_entry.id   0991ad9f925e1d87f1b7309623c7bc4f
#
_cell.length_a   1.000
_cell.length_b   1.000
_cell.length_c   1.000
_cell.angle_alpha   90.00
_cell.angle_beta   90.00
_cell.angle_gamma   90.00
#
_symmetry.space_group_name_H-M   'P 1'
#
loop_
_entity.id
_entity.type
_entity.pdbx_description
1 polymer ?
#
loop_
_entity_poly.entity_id
_entity_poly.type
_entity_poly.pdbx_seq_one_letter_code
_entity_poly.pdbx_strand_id
1 'polypeptide(L)'
;MKIDEIIKRDFSTKAFHLDKITEAIHKSMVAVEVGTHKDAQDVALSVYKKLIDRKNEHQEYIPTIEEVQDIVETQLMESKFPEAAKAYILYRNKRSQKRESDIFEKRINLKPYEYPHLYEYVPAIRHSYWIHSEFNFTSDIQDFKSRLSDSERSAIKNTMLAISQIEVAVKSFWGDLYHRIPKPEIGSVGSTFAESEVRHADAYSHLLEILGLNSEFKELKKKPSIMKRVRYLETALKNSKSDDDKEYAESILLFSLFIEHVSLFSQFLIIMAFNKHKNMLKGISNVVEATSKEEQIHGDFGIDLIKILQKEHPEWFTPEYHKDIQNLCKQAFEAEQDVVDWIFENGELDFLPKIVILSLIHI
;
A
#
# COMPACT_ATOMS: atom_id res chain seq x y z
N MET A 1 -32.08 -9.25 34.86
CA MET A 1 -30.68 -8.95 34.42
C MET A 1 -30.69 -8.02 33.20
N LYS A 2 -29.55 -7.40 32.85
CA LYS A 2 -29.44 -6.49 31.74
C LYS A 2 -28.29 -6.95 30.82
N ILE A 3 -28.41 -6.75 29.52
CA ILE A 3 -27.30 -6.93 28.56
C ILE A 3 -26.62 -5.57 28.43
N ASP A 4 -25.37 -5.48 28.87
CA ASP A 4 -24.59 -4.23 28.85
C ASP A 4 -23.52 -4.24 27.74
N GLU A 5 -23.13 -5.43 27.29
CA GLU A 5 -22.03 -5.63 26.36
C GLU A 5 -22.40 -6.60 25.24
N ILE A 6 -21.69 -6.47 24.12
CA ILE A 6 -21.78 -7.34 22.95
C ILE A 6 -20.39 -7.63 22.40
N ILE A 7 -20.10 -8.87 22.03
CA ILE A 7 -18.87 -9.28 21.39
C ILE A 7 -18.99 -9.01 19.89
N LYS A 8 -18.05 -8.22 19.39
CA LYS A 8 -17.89 -7.93 17.96
C LYS A 8 -17.19 -9.08 17.22
N ARG A 9 -17.22 -9.06 15.88
CA ARG A 9 -16.58 -10.07 15.03
C ARG A 9 -15.06 -10.17 15.23
N ASP A 10 -14.43 -9.06 15.63
CA ASP A 10 -13.00 -8.98 15.96
C ASP A 10 -12.70 -9.39 17.43
N PHE A 11 -13.66 -10.04 18.10
CA PHE A 11 -13.65 -10.42 19.52
C PHE A 11 -13.54 -9.24 20.50
N SER A 12 -13.59 -8.00 20.03
CA SER A 12 -13.66 -6.85 20.95
C SER A 12 -15.04 -6.78 21.62
N THR A 13 -15.08 -6.38 22.88
CA THR A 13 -16.32 -6.13 23.60
C THR A 13 -16.69 -4.66 23.51
N LYS A 14 -17.94 -4.35 23.19
CA LYS A 14 -18.50 -3.00 23.11
C LYS A 14 -19.82 -2.91 23.85
N ALA A 15 -20.22 -1.69 24.21
CA ALA A 15 -21.52 -1.44 24.82
C ALA A 15 -22.67 -1.93 23.90
N PHE A 16 -23.64 -2.61 24.51
CA PHE A 16 -24.85 -3.06 23.81
C PHE A 16 -25.83 -1.89 23.66
N HIS A 17 -26.39 -1.72 22.46
CA HIS A 17 -27.35 -0.67 22.13
C HIS A 17 -28.56 -1.28 21.42
N LEU A 18 -29.71 -1.32 22.07
CA LEU A 18 -30.96 -1.83 21.50
C LEU A 18 -31.43 -0.99 20.29
N ASP A 19 -31.20 0.31 20.32
CA ASP A 19 -31.58 1.21 19.23
C ASP A 19 -30.94 0.82 17.89
N LYS A 20 -29.69 0.31 17.90
CA LYS A 20 -29.04 -0.19 16.67
C LYS A 20 -29.76 -1.39 16.06
N ILE A 21 -30.36 -2.24 16.90
CA ILE A 21 -31.16 -3.38 16.45
C ILE A 21 -32.49 -2.86 15.87
N THR A 22 -33.15 -1.95 16.59
CA THR A 22 -34.38 -1.28 16.12
C THR A 22 -34.20 -0.65 14.76
N GLU A 23 -33.15 0.13 14.57
CA GLU A 23 -32.84 0.81 13.31
C GLU A 23 -32.56 -0.19 12.17
N ALA A 24 -31.84 -1.28 12.45
CA ALA A 24 -31.57 -2.30 11.44
C ALA A 24 -32.86 -3.01 10.98
N ILE A 25 -33.75 -3.33 11.91
CA ILE A 25 -35.07 -3.92 11.64
C ILE A 25 -35.93 -2.91 10.86
N HIS A 26 -35.98 -1.66 11.29
CA HIS A 26 -36.78 -0.63 10.62
C HIS A 26 -36.32 -0.42 9.18
N LYS A 27 -35.02 -0.36 8.91
CA LYS A 27 -34.49 -0.28 7.55
C LYS A 27 -34.94 -1.45 6.65
N SER A 28 -35.02 -2.67 7.21
CA SER A 28 -35.54 -3.82 6.43
C SER A 28 -37.02 -3.73 6.16
N MET A 29 -37.81 -3.18 7.10
CA MET A 29 -39.24 -2.93 6.92
C MET A 29 -39.51 -1.84 5.87
N VAL A 30 -38.76 -0.73 5.91
CA VAL A 30 -38.86 0.34 4.92
C VAL A 30 -38.50 -0.15 3.51
N ALA A 31 -37.48 -1.01 3.38
CA ALA A 31 -37.05 -1.55 2.09
C ALA A 31 -38.12 -2.37 1.36
N VAL A 32 -39.12 -2.86 2.06
CA VAL A 32 -40.24 -3.65 1.52
C VAL A 32 -41.63 -3.01 1.82
N GLU A 33 -41.62 -1.77 2.24
CA GLU A 33 -42.80 -0.92 2.48
C GLU A 33 -43.79 -1.54 3.50
N VAL A 34 -43.32 -2.22 4.53
CA VAL A 34 -44.14 -2.82 5.57
C VAL A 34 -43.74 -2.30 6.96
N GLY A 35 -44.70 -2.30 7.88
CA GLY A 35 -44.48 -1.94 9.28
C GLY A 35 -44.12 -0.48 9.51
N THR A 36 -43.99 -0.15 10.79
CA THR A 36 -43.64 1.20 11.29
C THR A 36 -42.40 1.12 12.18
N HIS A 37 -41.83 2.26 12.54
CA HIS A 37 -40.72 2.29 13.51
C HIS A 37 -41.12 1.68 14.86
N LYS A 38 -42.40 1.81 15.27
CA LYS A 38 -42.92 1.18 16.48
C LYS A 38 -42.96 -0.35 16.36
N ASP A 39 -43.37 -0.89 15.21
CA ASP A 39 -43.31 -2.31 14.93
C ASP A 39 -41.85 -2.85 15.00
N ALA A 40 -40.88 -2.10 14.45
CA ALA A 40 -39.47 -2.47 14.56
C ALA A 40 -38.97 -2.49 16.03
N GLN A 41 -39.43 -1.53 16.82
CA GLN A 41 -39.14 -1.46 18.26
C GLN A 41 -39.72 -2.66 19.00
N ASP A 42 -40.96 -3.06 18.73
CA ASP A 42 -41.60 -4.23 19.33
C ASP A 42 -40.83 -5.52 18.99
N VAL A 43 -40.39 -5.69 17.75
CA VAL A 43 -39.55 -6.85 17.38
C VAL A 43 -38.18 -6.78 18.07
N ALA A 44 -37.55 -5.61 18.16
CA ALA A 44 -36.28 -5.45 18.85
C ALA A 44 -36.38 -5.77 20.36
N LEU A 45 -37.50 -5.42 20.99
CA LEU A 45 -37.76 -5.80 22.38
C LEU A 45 -37.94 -7.33 22.54
N SER A 46 -38.54 -8.00 21.56
CA SER A 46 -38.63 -9.47 21.57
C SER A 46 -37.26 -10.13 21.46
N VAL A 47 -36.39 -9.58 20.59
CA VAL A 47 -34.97 -9.99 20.50
C VAL A 47 -34.27 -9.81 21.83
N TYR A 48 -34.40 -8.63 22.45
CA TYR A 48 -33.78 -8.33 23.74
C TYR A 48 -34.22 -9.27 24.82
N LYS A 49 -35.54 -9.62 24.85
CA LYS A 49 -36.08 -10.61 25.81
C LYS A 49 -35.40 -11.97 25.65
N LYS A 50 -35.23 -12.47 24.44
CA LYS A 50 -34.53 -13.75 24.18
C LYS A 50 -33.07 -13.72 24.67
N LEU A 51 -32.38 -12.57 24.50
CA LEU A 51 -31.02 -12.40 25.03
C LEU A 51 -30.99 -12.41 26.57
N ILE A 52 -31.97 -11.78 27.22
CA ILE A 52 -32.08 -11.77 28.66
C ILE A 52 -32.39 -13.20 29.19
N ASP A 53 -33.25 -13.94 28.52
CA ASP A 53 -33.56 -15.33 28.90
C ASP A 53 -32.27 -16.18 28.91
N ARG A 54 -31.43 -16.08 27.87
CA ARG A 54 -30.11 -16.75 27.81
C ARG A 54 -29.17 -16.30 28.93
N LYS A 55 -29.14 -14.98 29.24
CA LYS A 55 -28.32 -14.46 30.34
C LYS A 55 -28.81 -14.95 31.72
N ASN A 56 -30.08 -15.20 31.86
CA ASN A 56 -30.64 -15.78 33.12
C ASN A 56 -30.22 -17.24 33.30
N GLU A 57 -30.05 -17.98 32.18
CA GLU A 57 -29.56 -19.38 32.20
C GLU A 57 -28.03 -19.44 32.44
N HIS A 58 -27.29 -18.44 31.93
CA HIS A 58 -25.83 -18.38 31.99
C HIS A 58 -25.35 -16.97 32.40
N GLN A 59 -24.98 -16.77 33.65
CA GLN A 59 -24.68 -15.44 34.24
C GLN A 59 -23.55 -14.69 33.53
N GLU A 60 -22.55 -15.39 33.00
CA GLU A 60 -21.40 -14.79 32.26
C GLU A 60 -21.68 -14.58 30.77
N TYR A 61 -22.91 -14.86 30.32
CA TYR A 61 -23.25 -14.73 28.89
C TYR A 61 -23.17 -13.29 28.40
N ILE A 62 -22.37 -13.09 27.33
CA ILE A 62 -22.28 -11.88 26.51
C ILE A 62 -22.62 -12.29 25.09
N PRO A 63 -23.67 -11.73 24.45
CA PRO A 63 -24.07 -12.12 23.10
C PRO A 63 -23.02 -11.68 22.07
N THR A 64 -22.86 -12.47 21.02
CA THR A 64 -22.12 -12.09 19.83
C THR A 64 -23.02 -11.33 18.83
N ILE A 65 -22.42 -10.55 17.92
CA ILE A 65 -23.20 -9.89 16.85
C ILE A 65 -23.95 -10.92 16.00
N GLU A 66 -23.32 -12.04 15.66
CA GLU A 66 -23.93 -13.09 14.82
C GLU A 66 -25.17 -13.66 15.52
N GLU A 67 -25.05 -13.98 16.78
CA GLU A 67 -26.14 -14.51 17.58
C GLU A 67 -27.32 -13.54 17.70
N VAL A 68 -27.03 -12.24 17.88
CA VAL A 68 -28.08 -11.21 17.88
C VAL A 68 -28.77 -11.15 16.51
N GLN A 69 -28.03 -11.22 15.39
CA GLN A 69 -28.60 -11.21 14.05
C GLN A 69 -29.45 -12.44 13.76
N ASP A 70 -29.03 -13.63 14.20
CA ASP A 70 -29.81 -14.87 14.05
C ASP A 70 -31.12 -14.79 14.81
N ILE A 71 -31.13 -14.21 16.03
CA ILE A 71 -32.35 -13.99 16.80
C ILE A 71 -33.23 -12.94 16.09
N VAL A 72 -32.67 -11.89 15.53
CA VAL A 72 -33.45 -10.90 14.74
C VAL A 72 -34.15 -11.55 13.56
N GLU A 73 -33.43 -12.38 12.77
CA GLU A 73 -34.02 -13.14 11.67
C GLU A 73 -35.19 -13.99 12.12
N THR A 74 -34.98 -14.78 13.18
CA THR A 74 -36.03 -15.65 13.76
C THR A 74 -37.23 -14.82 14.21
N GLN A 75 -37.02 -13.72 14.95
CA GLN A 75 -38.12 -12.91 15.47
C GLN A 75 -38.89 -12.17 14.35
N LEU A 76 -38.21 -11.77 13.27
CA LEU A 76 -38.85 -11.21 12.08
C LEU A 76 -39.68 -12.27 11.35
N MET A 77 -39.18 -13.50 11.19
CA MET A 77 -39.93 -14.61 10.56
C MET A 77 -41.17 -15.00 11.40
N GLU A 78 -41.06 -15.01 12.72
CA GLU A 78 -42.16 -15.31 13.63
C GLU A 78 -43.16 -14.16 13.77
N SER A 79 -42.81 -12.96 13.31
CA SER A 79 -43.66 -11.75 13.31
C SER A 79 -44.65 -11.74 12.16
N LYS A 80 -45.49 -10.70 12.12
CA LYS A 80 -46.40 -10.42 10.98
C LYS A 80 -45.71 -9.80 9.76
N PHE A 81 -44.34 -9.77 9.72
CA PHE A 81 -43.54 -9.12 8.69
C PHE A 81 -42.52 -10.07 8.01
N PRO A 82 -42.94 -11.20 7.42
CA PRO A 82 -42.02 -12.16 6.80
C PRO A 82 -41.25 -11.55 5.60
N GLU A 83 -41.82 -10.56 4.90
CA GLU A 83 -41.12 -9.85 3.84
C GLU A 83 -39.93 -9.03 4.36
N ALA A 84 -40.09 -8.41 5.53
CA ALA A 84 -38.96 -7.71 6.21
C ALA A 84 -37.89 -8.69 6.66
N ALA A 85 -38.25 -9.91 7.11
CA ALA A 85 -37.28 -10.96 7.42
C ALA A 85 -36.43 -11.32 6.19
N LYS A 86 -37.09 -11.54 5.03
CA LYS A 86 -36.39 -11.81 3.77
C LYS A 86 -35.45 -10.65 3.36
N ALA A 87 -35.92 -9.40 3.45
CA ALA A 87 -35.09 -8.22 3.17
C ALA A 87 -33.87 -8.12 4.11
N TYR A 88 -34.08 -8.40 5.39
CA TYR A 88 -33.01 -8.40 6.40
C TYR A 88 -31.94 -9.46 6.10
N ILE A 89 -32.35 -10.71 5.81
CA ILE A 89 -31.45 -11.82 5.46
C ILE A 89 -30.66 -11.49 4.19
N LEU A 90 -31.32 -11.02 3.14
CA LEU A 90 -30.66 -10.66 1.88
C LEU A 90 -29.66 -9.51 2.08
N TYR A 91 -30.02 -8.49 2.87
CA TYR A 91 -29.12 -7.40 3.20
C TYR A 91 -27.93 -7.88 4.03
N ARG A 92 -28.16 -8.74 5.05
CA ARG A 92 -27.09 -9.36 5.84
C ARG A 92 -26.13 -10.16 4.95
N ASN A 93 -26.66 -11.02 4.05
CA ASN A 93 -25.86 -11.80 3.11
C ASN A 93 -25.06 -10.91 2.15
N LYS A 94 -25.69 -9.89 1.57
CA LYS A 94 -24.99 -8.93 0.69
C LYS A 94 -23.88 -8.19 1.42
N ARG A 95 -24.11 -7.80 2.67
CA ARG A 95 -23.07 -7.17 3.50
C ARG A 95 -21.99 -8.15 3.94
N SER A 96 -22.33 -9.41 4.21
CA SER A 96 -21.34 -10.45 4.51
C SER A 96 -20.43 -10.68 3.30
N GLN A 97 -21.01 -10.89 2.12
CA GLN A 97 -20.26 -11.02 0.86
C GLN A 97 -19.39 -9.80 0.55
N LYS A 98 -19.93 -8.57 0.74
CA LYS A 98 -19.15 -7.34 0.56
C LYS A 98 -18.00 -7.23 1.57
N ARG A 99 -18.17 -7.69 2.80
CA ARG A 99 -17.12 -7.69 3.82
C ARG A 99 -16.07 -8.77 3.58
N GLU A 100 -16.49 -9.94 3.09
CA GLU A 100 -15.57 -11.02 2.72
C GLU A 100 -14.63 -10.60 1.57
N SER A 101 -15.02 -9.57 0.78
CA SER A 101 -14.21 -8.99 -0.30
C SER A 101 -13.65 -7.61 0.01
N ASP A 102 -13.85 -7.05 1.20
CA ASP A 102 -13.32 -5.73 1.56
C ASP A 102 -11.91 -5.87 2.14
N ILE A 103 -10.96 -5.33 1.41
CA ILE A 103 -9.53 -5.42 1.74
C ILE A 103 -9.18 -4.70 3.05
N PHE A 104 -9.93 -3.67 3.45
CA PHE A 104 -9.73 -2.90 4.68
C PHE A 104 -10.39 -3.54 5.91
N GLU A 105 -11.31 -4.49 5.73
CA GLU A 105 -11.92 -5.19 6.87
C GLU A 105 -10.94 -6.16 7.51
N LYS A 106 -10.81 -6.07 8.84
CA LYS A 106 -9.91 -6.91 9.61
C LYS A 106 -10.29 -8.39 9.53
N ARG A 107 -9.30 -9.21 9.21
CA ARG A 107 -9.42 -10.66 9.27
C ARG A 107 -8.66 -11.22 10.46
N ILE A 108 -9.28 -12.19 11.14
CA ILE A 108 -8.72 -12.84 12.33
C ILE A 108 -8.07 -14.18 11.96
N ASN A 109 -8.70 -14.93 11.06
CA ASN A 109 -8.19 -16.24 10.64
C ASN A 109 -6.92 -16.10 9.79
N LEU A 110 -5.89 -16.88 10.14
CA LEU A 110 -4.65 -16.88 9.37
C LEU A 110 -4.81 -17.51 7.99
N LYS A 111 -5.69 -18.51 7.85
CA LYS A 111 -6.01 -19.21 6.59
C LYS A 111 -7.46 -19.68 6.55
N PRO A 112 -8.04 -19.89 5.37
CA PRO A 112 -7.49 -19.64 4.02
C PRO A 112 -7.28 -18.16 3.76
N TYR A 113 -6.36 -17.79 2.86
CA TYR A 113 -6.15 -16.41 2.43
C TYR A 113 -7.33 -15.91 1.60
N GLU A 114 -7.72 -14.63 1.76
CA GLU A 114 -8.74 -13.98 0.94
C GLU A 114 -8.14 -13.52 -0.41
N TYR A 115 -6.87 -13.11 -0.37
CA TYR A 115 -6.11 -12.67 -1.54
C TYR A 115 -4.85 -13.54 -1.75
N PRO A 116 -5.01 -14.86 -2.03
CA PRO A 116 -3.88 -15.80 -2.04
C PRO A 116 -2.82 -15.45 -3.10
N HIS A 117 -3.21 -14.82 -4.23
CA HIS A 117 -2.29 -14.39 -5.27
C HIS A 117 -1.33 -13.29 -4.79
N LEU A 118 -1.76 -12.42 -3.85
CA LEU A 118 -0.87 -11.42 -3.28
C LEU A 118 0.21 -12.03 -2.38
N TYR A 119 -0.05 -13.18 -1.75
CA TYR A 119 0.98 -13.84 -0.95
C TYR A 119 2.17 -14.35 -1.77
N GLU A 120 1.98 -14.58 -3.09
CA GLU A 120 3.05 -15.04 -3.99
C GLU A 120 4.22 -14.04 -4.11
N TYR A 121 4.00 -12.79 -3.78
CA TYR A 121 5.06 -11.79 -3.69
C TYR A 121 6.06 -12.04 -2.55
N VAL A 122 5.64 -12.75 -1.48
CA VAL A 122 6.56 -13.15 -0.39
C VAL A 122 7.66 -14.11 -0.87
N PRO A 123 7.35 -15.27 -1.51
CA PRO A 123 8.39 -16.12 -2.08
C PRO A 123 9.16 -15.41 -3.20
N ALA A 124 8.55 -14.53 -4.00
CA ALA A 124 9.25 -13.77 -5.04
C ALA A 124 10.42 -12.95 -4.48
N ILE A 125 10.18 -12.11 -3.45
CA ILE A 125 11.24 -11.35 -2.77
C ILE A 125 12.26 -12.26 -2.09
N ARG A 126 11.84 -13.37 -1.48
CA ARG A 126 12.77 -14.31 -0.85
C ARG A 126 13.70 -15.00 -1.85
N HIS A 127 13.27 -15.21 -3.09
CA HIS A 127 14.12 -15.75 -4.15
C HIS A 127 15.10 -14.74 -4.73
N SER A 128 14.80 -13.44 -4.62
CA SER A 128 15.69 -12.35 -5.06
C SER A 128 16.60 -11.83 -3.94
N TYR A 129 16.60 -12.44 -2.76
CA TYR A 129 17.36 -11.99 -1.58
C TYR A 129 18.86 -11.84 -1.87
N TRP A 130 19.43 -10.72 -1.47
CA TRP A 130 20.84 -10.40 -1.58
C TRP A 130 21.26 -9.42 -0.47
N ILE A 131 22.57 -9.35 -0.19
CA ILE A 131 23.17 -8.34 0.71
C ILE A 131 24.36 -7.70 0.03
N HIS A 132 24.62 -6.42 0.32
CA HIS A 132 25.68 -5.65 -0.35
C HIS A 132 27.09 -6.26 -0.14
N SER A 133 27.33 -6.96 0.95
CA SER A 133 28.62 -7.62 1.22
C SER A 133 28.94 -8.79 0.29
N GLU A 134 27.99 -9.28 -0.52
CA GLU A 134 28.22 -10.31 -1.54
C GLU A 134 28.89 -9.72 -2.81
N PHE A 135 28.89 -8.40 -2.96
CA PHE A 135 29.44 -7.72 -4.12
C PHE A 135 30.83 -7.16 -3.85
N ASN A 136 31.70 -7.24 -4.86
CA ASN A 136 33.06 -6.68 -4.77
C ASN A 136 33.12 -5.34 -5.51
N PHE A 137 33.40 -4.27 -4.77
CA PHE A 137 33.47 -2.90 -5.28
C PHE A 137 34.90 -2.39 -5.54
N THR A 138 35.94 -3.21 -5.41
CA THR A 138 37.33 -2.77 -5.54
C THR A 138 37.62 -2.15 -6.91
N SER A 139 37.15 -2.79 -7.98
CA SER A 139 37.28 -2.24 -9.35
C SER A 139 36.46 -0.97 -9.55
N ASP A 140 35.28 -0.91 -8.94
CA ASP A 140 34.37 0.24 -9.08
C ASP A 140 34.94 1.51 -8.45
N ILE A 141 35.58 1.37 -7.29
CA ILE A 141 36.30 2.47 -6.64
C ILE A 141 37.42 2.98 -7.53
N GLN A 142 38.17 2.08 -8.18
CA GLN A 142 39.23 2.44 -9.11
C GLN A 142 38.69 3.09 -10.38
N ASP A 143 37.62 2.56 -10.95
CA ASP A 143 36.94 3.13 -12.10
C ASP A 143 36.49 4.56 -11.80
N PHE A 144 35.79 4.75 -10.67
CA PHE A 144 35.28 6.06 -10.24
C PHE A 144 36.39 7.09 -10.02
N LYS A 145 37.50 6.68 -9.40
CA LYS A 145 38.60 7.60 -9.06
C LYS A 145 39.49 8.00 -10.23
N SER A 146 39.74 7.11 -11.21
CA SER A 146 40.80 7.29 -12.17
C SER A 146 40.49 6.95 -13.62
N ARG A 147 39.41 6.21 -13.92
CA ARG A 147 39.10 5.75 -15.28
C ARG A 147 37.97 6.50 -15.97
N LEU A 148 37.04 7.03 -15.19
CA LEU A 148 35.95 7.85 -15.71
C LEU A 148 36.45 9.25 -16.08
N SER A 149 35.94 9.82 -17.19
CA SER A 149 36.05 11.23 -17.49
C SER A 149 35.33 12.09 -16.45
N ASP A 150 35.58 13.39 -16.43
CA ASP A 150 34.95 14.27 -15.44
C ASP A 150 33.43 14.34 -15.61
N SER A 151 32.92 14.33 -16.85
CA SER A 151 31.46 14.27 -17.14
C SER A 151 30.85 12.95 -16.69
N GLU A 152 31.50 11.82 -16.99
CA GLU A 152 31.04 10.49 -16.57
C GLU A 152 31.05 10.34 -15.06
N ARG A 153 32.13 10.81 -14.38
CA ARG A 153 32.22 10.79 -12.91
C ARG A 153 31.13 11.65 -12.28
N SER A 154 30.84 12.81 -12.88
CA SER A 154 29.76 13.69 -12.44
C SER A 154 28.39 13.01 -12.60
N ALA A 155 28.14 12.38 -13.76
CA ALA A 155 26.90 11.65 -14.00
C ALA A 155 26.70 10.50 -12.98
N ILE A 156 27.71 9.66 -12.73
CA ILE A 156 27.67 8.59 -11.75
C ILE A 156 27.46 9.12 -10.34
N LYS A 157 28.19 10.17 -9.94
CA LYS A 157 28.03 10.81 -8.63
C LYS A 157 26.59 11.29 -8.44
N ASN A 158 26.06 12.07 -9.38
CA ASN A 158 24.73 12.64 -9.27
C ASN A 158 23.65 11.54 -9.30
N THR A 159 23.85 10.47 -10.09
CA THR A 159 22.95 9.30 -10.12
C THR A 159 22.93 8.58 -8.78
N MET A 160 24.08 8.30 -8.17
CA MET A 160 24.16 7.65 -6.85
C MET A 160 23.49 8.48 -5.76
N LEU A 161 23.70 9.79 -5.79
CA LEU A 161 23.05 10.74 -4.87
C LEU A 161 21.53 10.76 -5.06
N ALA A 162 21.06 10.70 -6.32
CA ALA A 162 19.63 10.69 -6.65
C ALA A 162 18.92 9.41 -6.17
N ILE A 163 19.53 8.24 -6.36
CA ILE A 163 18.99 6.96 -5.84
C ILE A 163 18.93 7.00 -4.31
N SER A 164 20.05 7.30 -3.67
CA SER A 164 20.13 7.30 -2.19
C SER A 164 19.15 8.26 -1.52
N GLN A 165 18.73 9.33 -2.20
CA GLN A 165 17.72 10.26 -1.68
C GLN A 165 16.34 9.61 -1.57
N ILE A 166 15.96 8.75 -2.52
CA ILE A 166 14.66 8.05 -2.49
C ILE A 166 14.63 7.04 -1.34
N GLU A 167 15.69 6.27 -1.16
CA GLU A 167 15.83 5.25 -0.12
C GLU A 167 15.60 5.78 1.30
N VAL A 168 15.84 7.06 1.54
CA VAL A 168 15.54 7.70 2.83
C VAL A 168 14.03 7.88 3.04
N ALA A 169 13.26 8.04 1.97
CA ALA A 169 11.84 8.39 2.04
C ALA A 169 10.91 7.16 2.11
N VAL A 170 11.34 6.00 1.56
CA VAL A 170 10.44 4.89 1.23
C VAL A 170 10.32 3.80 2.30
N LYS A 171 11.29 3.67 3.19
CA LYS A 171 11.43 2.56 4.17
C LYS A 171 10.16 2.16 4.93
N SER A 172 9.35 3.13 5.35
CA SER A 172 8.25 2.87 6.27
C SER A 172 6.94 2.53 5.58
N PHE A 173 6.80 2.80 4.28
CA PHE A 173 5.53 2.67 3.59
C PHE A 173 5.00 1.23 3.60
N TRP A 174 5.80 0.29 3.11
CA TRP A 174 5.43 -1.13 3.08
C TRP A 174 5.31 -1.74 4.47
N GLY A 175 6.14 -1.30 5.42
CA GLY A 175 6.11 -1.77 6.81
C GLY A 175 4.79 -1.46 7.53
N ASP A 176 4.17 -0.34 7.20
CA ASP A 176 2.90 0.10 7.79
C ASP A 176 1.66 -0.54 7.12
N LEU A 177 1.83 -1.31 6.05
CA LEU A 177 0.74 -1.83 5.22
C LEU A 177 -0.30 -2.63 6.03
N TYR A 178 0.15 -3.52 6.93
CA TYR A 178 -0.74 -4.34 7.77
C TYR A 178 -1.61 -3.53 8.73
N HIS A 179 -1.16 -2.35 9.10
CA HIS A 179 -1.94 -1.47 9.98
C HIS A 179 -3.24 -1.00 9.31
N ARG A 180 -3.16 -0.69 8.03
CA ARG A 180 -4.28 -0.17 7.24
C ARG A 180 -5.04 -1.28 6.48
N ILE A 181 -4.33 -2.27 5.99
CA ILE A 181 -4.90 -3.43 5.29
C ILE A 181 -4.66 -4.68 6.14
N PRO A 182 -5.54 -4.96 7.11
CA PRO A 182 -5.28 -5.95 8.15
C PRO A 182 -5.60 -7.39 7.69
N LYS A 183 -5.01 -7.78 6.54
CA LYS A 183 -5.04 -9.15 6.01
C LYS A 183 -3.68 -9.80 6.25
N PRO A 184 -3.60 -11.00 6.87
CA PRO A 184 -2.32 -11.65 7.21
C PRO A 184 -1.38 -11.85 6.02
N GLU A 185 -1.92 -12.22 4.85
CA GLU A 185 -1.15 -12.37 3.60
C GLU A 185 -0.54 -11.05 3.15
N ILE A 186 -1.28 -9.96 3.21
CA ILE A 186 -0.81 -8.62 2.81
C ILE A 186 0.21 -8.09 3.83
N GLY A 187 -0.02 -8.30 5.13
CA GLY A 187 0.94 -7.95 6.17
C GLY A 187 2.27 -8.69 6.01
N SER A 188 2.24 -9.95 5.56
CA SER A 188 3.45 -10.72 5.28
C SER A 188 4.23 -10.12 4.10
N VAL A 189 3.55 -9.67 3.04
CA VAL A 189 4.19 -8.96 1.92
C VAL A 189 4.81 -7.66 2.40
N GLY A 190 4.06 -6.79 3.09
CA GLY A 190 4.56 -5.53 3.60
C GLY A 190 5.81 -5.68 4.48
N SER A 191 5.85 -6.70 5.34
CA SER A 191 7.01 -6.97 6.20
C SER A 191 8.24 -7.43 5.41
N THR A 192 8.06 -8.27 4.37
CA THR A 192 9.17 -8.70 3.51
C THR A 192 9.69 -7.60 2.61
N PHE A 193 8.80 -6.71 2.12
CA PHE A 193 9.21 -5.53 1.35
C PHE A 193 9.95 -4.52 2.23
N ALA A 194 9.48 -4.26 3.45
CA ALA A 194 10.19 -3.38 4.37
C ALA A 194 11.61 -3.90 4.70
N GLU A 195 11.81 -5.21 4.73
CA GLU A 195 13.14 -5.80 4.90
C GLU A 195 14.03 -5.57 3.67
N SER A 196 13.50 -5.72 2.44
CA SER A 196 14.27 -5.42 1.23
C SER A 196 14.68 -3.94 1.15
N GLU A 197 13.81 -3.00 1.56
CA GLU A 197 14.14 -1.58 1.64
C GLU A 197 15.28 -1.28 2.62
N VAL A 198 15.39 -2.05 3.71
CA VAL A 198 16.54 -1.93 4.62
C VAL A 198 17.82 -2.35 3.91
N ARG A 199 17.82 -3.45 3.14
CA ARG A 199 18.98 -3.92 2.38
C ARG A 199 19.38 -2.94 1.27
N HIS A 200 18.42 -2.34 0.57
CA HIS A 200 18.67 -1.29 -0.42
C HIS A 200 19.36 -0.09 0.24
N ALA A 201 18.81 0.42 1.33
CA ALA A 201 19.38 1.54 2.04
C ALA A 201 20.79 1.25 2.59
N ASP A 202 21.06 0.05 3.10
CA ASP A 202 22.39 -0.38 3.54
C ASP A 202 23.38 -0.41 2.38
N ALA A 203 22.95 -0.93 1.20
CA ALA A 203 23.79 -0.98 0.02
C ALA A 203 24.13 0.43 -0.50
N TYR A 204 23.15 1.30 -0.65
CA TYR A 204 23.40 2.65 -1.16
C TYR A 204 24.16 3.53 -0.16
N SER A 205 23.93 3.38 1.14
CA SER A 205 24.74 4.08 2.14
C SER A 205 26.22 3.63 2.11
N HIS A 206 26.47 2.33 1.94
CA HIS A 206 27.81 1.78 1.77
C HIS A 206 28.47 2.31 0.48
N LEU A 207 27.74 2.35 -0.64
CA LEU A 207 28.24 2.90 -1.89
C LEU A 207 28.61 4.39 -1.78
N LEU A 208 27.79 5.21 -1.11
CA LEU A 208 28.13 6.60 -0.84
C LEU A 208 29.42 6.73 -0.03
N GLU A 209 29.62 5.84 0.95
CA GLU A 209 30.81 5.85 1.81
C GLU A 209 32.08 5.52 1.01
N ILE A 210 32.10 4.40 0.27
CA ILE A 210 33.30 3.95 -0.47
C ILE A 210 33.65 4.84 -1.66
N LEU A 211 32.67 5.56 -2.22
CA LEU A 211 32.89 6.57 -3.26
C LEU A 211 33.21 7.95 -2.70
N GLY A 212 33.11 8.15 -1.36
CA GLY A 212 33.42 9.41 -0.70
C GLY A 212 32.35 10.49 -0.89
N LEU A 213 31.07 10.14 -1.08
CA LEU A 213 29.97 11.05 -1.45
C LEU A 213 29.13 11.53 -0.28
N ASN A 214 29.44 11.17 0.96
CA ASN A 214 28.63 11.51 2.14
C ASN A 214 28.48 13.01 2.39
N SER A 215 29.49 13.81 2.05
CA SER A 215 29.42 15.27 2.16
C SER A 215 28.46 15.87 1.14
N GLU A 216 28.55 15.42 -0.10
CA GLU A 216 27.69 15.86 -1.20
C GLU A 216 26.22 15.46 -0.96
N PHE A 217 25.97 14.31 -0.37
CA PHE A 217 24.62 13.87 -0.01
C PHE A 217 23.93 14.87 0.94
N LYS A 218 24.66 15.41 1.93
CA LYS A 218 24.11 16.43 2.85
C LYS A 218 23.73 17.72 2.14
N GLU A 219 24.35 18.02 0.99
CA GLU A 219 24.11 19.24 0.20
C GLU A 219 22.93 19.10 -0.76
N LEU A 220 22.33 17.90 -0.94
CA LEU A 220 21.21 17.66 -1.86
C LEU A 220 20.00 18.54 -1.58
N LYS A 221 19.74 18.86 -0.30
CA LYS A 221 18.68 19.79 0.10
C LYS A 221 18.79 21.22 -0.51
N LYS A 222 19.95 21.56 -1.10
CA LYS A 222 20.17 22.83 -1.77
C LYS A 222 19.95 22.73 -3.30
N LYS A 223 19.73 21.53 -3.84
CA LYS A 223 19.52 21.29 -5.27
C LYS A 223 18.04 21.44 -5.63
N PRO A 224 17.66 22.41 -6.48
CA PRO A 224 16.25 22.67 -6.83
C PRO A 224 15.54 21.46 -7.45
N SER A 225 16.23 20.70 -8.34
CA SER A 225 15.71 19.48 -8.98
C SER A 225 15.36 18.41 -7.95
N ILE A 226 16.25 18.16 -7.00
CA ILE A 226 16.00 17.21 -5.89
C ILE A 226 14.84 17.69 -5.01
N MET A 227 14.77 18.99 -4.70
CA MET A 227 13.67 19.52 -3.88
C MET A 227 12.33 19.51 -4.63
N LYS A 228 12.32 19.54 -5.97
CA LYS A 228 11.11 19.34 -6.76
C LYS A 228 10.65 17.88 -6.69
N ARG A 229 11.58 16.91 -6.78
CA ARG A 229 11.32 15.49 -6.55
C ARG A 229 10.74 15.26 -5.15
N VAL A 230 11.39 15.75 -4.10
CA VAL A 230 10.93 15.60 -2.71
C VAL A 230 9.48 16.05 -2.56
N ARG A 231 9.08 17.18 -3.15
CA ARG A 231 7.70 17.68 -3.05
C ARG A 231 6.66 16.74 -3.65
N TYR A 232 6.91 16.13 -4.82
CA TYR A 232 5.92 15.19 -5.36
C TYR A 232 5.90 13.86 -4.60
N LEU A 233 7.05 13.40 -4.07
CA LEU A 233 7.10 12.24 -3.19
C LEU A 233 6.34 12.49 -1.88
N GLU A 234 6.49 13.67 -1.27
CA GLU A 234 5.71 14.07 -0.11
C GLU A 234 4.20 14.09 -0.41
N THR A 235 3.81 14.49 -1.62
CA THR A 235 2.41 14.43 -2.06
C THR A 235 1.92 12.98 -2.14
N ALA A 236 2.70 12.07 -2.72
CA ALA A 236 2.38 10.65 -2.79
C ALA A 236 2.27 10.01 -1.39
N LEU A 237 3.08 10.46 -0.43
CA LEU A 237 3.09 9.92 0.93
C LEU A 237 2.12 10.63 1.88
N LYS A 238 1.53 11.76 1.47
CA LYS A 238 0.69 12.61 2.33
C LYS A 238 -0.42 11.82 3.03
N ASN A 239 -1.10 10.98 2.28
CA ASN A 239 -2.26 10.23 2.73
C ASN A 239 -1.90 8.83 3.29
N SER A 240 -0.62 8.47 3.35
CA SER A 240 -0.17 7.14 3.82
C SER A 240 -0.51 6.88 5.31
N LYS A 241 -0.83 7.92 6.06
CA LYS A 241 -1.24 7.83 7.48
C LYS A 241 -2.69 8.27 7.70
N SER A 242 -3.46 8.46 6.64
CA SER A 242 -4.87 8.81 6.75
C SER A 242 -5.71 7.65 7.29
N ASP A 243 -6.69 7.96 8.12
CA ASP A 243 -7.70 7.00 8.58
C ASP A 243 -8.83 6.80 7.55
N ASP A 244 -8.90 7.63 6.51
CA ASP A 244 -9.81 7.46 5.38
C ASP A 244 -9.24 6.46 4.39
N ASP A 245 -10.02 5.41 4.08
CA ASP A 245 -9.59 4.29 3.23
C ASP A 245 -9.33 4.72 1.78
N LYS A 246 -10.10 5.70 1.26
CA LYS A 246 -9.90 6.24 -0.09
C LYS A 246 -8.62 7.05 -0.18
N GLU A 247 -8.34 7.91 0.79
CA GLU A 247 -7.09 8.68 0.83
C GLU A 247 -5.87 7.75 0.97
N TYR A 248 -6.00 6.70 1.78
CA TYR A 248 -4.94 5.69 1.89
C TYR A 248 -4.74 4.91 0.58
N ALA A 249 -5.83 4.51 -0.10
CA ALA A 249 -5.77 3.87 -1.42
C ALA A 249 -5.08 4.76 -2.47
N GLU A 250 -5.31 6.09 -2.42
CA GLU A 250 -4.60 7.05 -3.26
C GLU A 250 -3.09 7.03 -2.99
N SER A 251 -2.67 6.95 -1.73
CA SER A 251 -1.24 6.87 -1.41
C SER A 251 -0.61 5.58 -1.92
N ILE A 252 -1.31 4.44 -1.90
CA ILE A 252 -0.83 3.19 -2.51
C ILE A 252 -0.63 3.37 -4.01
N LEU A 253 -1.60 3.97 -4.70
CA LEU A 253 -1.52 4.21 -6.14
C LEU A 253 -0.33 5.10 -6.49
N LEU A 254 -0.19 6.23 -5.82
CA LEU A 254 0.87 7.20 -6.10
C LEU A 254 2.26 6.66 -5.73
N PHE A 255 2.37 5.93 -4.63
CA PHE A 255 3.60 5.27 -4.23
C PHE A 255 4.05 4.25 -5.27
N SER A 256 3.17 3.34 -5.65
CA SER A 256 3.47 2.29 -6.61
C SER A 256 3.81 2.85 -8.00
N LEU A 257 3.10 3.89 -8.48
CA LEU A 257 3.36 4.49 -9.77
C LEU A 257 4.63 5.34 -9.77
N PHE A 258 4.83 6.19 -8.77
CA PHE A 258 5.89 7.21 -8.84
C PHE A 258 7.19 6.73 -8.26
N ILE A 259 7.16 6.04 -7.14
CA ILE A 259 8.37 5.60 -6.46
C ILE A 259 8.90 4.35 -7.11
N GLU A 260 8.09 3.31 -7.19
CA GLU A 260 8.52 1.99 -7.66
C GLU A 260 8.75 1.92 -9.18
N HIS A 261 8.03 2.73 -10.00
CA HIS A 261 8.12 2.63 -11.45
C HIS A 261 8.78 3.82 -12.15
N VAL A 262 8.78 5.03 -11.56
CA VAL A 262 9.25 6.24 -12.24
C VAL A 262 10.57 6.74 -11.68
N SER A 263 10.64 6.91 -10.35
CA SER A 263 11.71 7.68 -9.72
C SER A 263 13.08 7.03 -9.73
N LEU A 264 13.18 5.72 -9.91
CA LEU A 264 14.44 4.95 -9.81
C LEU A 264 14.94 4.43 -11.15
N PHE A 265 14.06 4.04 -12.08
CA PHE A 265 14.47 3.30 -13.27
C PHE A 265 15.37 4.07 -14.22
N SER A 266 15.23 5.39 -14.35
CA SER A 266 16.16 6.21 -15.14
C SER A 266 17.58 6.17 -14.59
N GLN A 267 17.72 6.21 -13.27
CA GLN A 267 19.03 6.14 -12.61
C GLN A 267 19.64 4.74 -12.71
N PHE A 268 18.82 3.70 -12.56
CA PHE A 268 19.27 2.31 -12.74
C PHE A 268 19.82 2.08 -14.14
N LEU A 269 19.13 2.56 -15.17
CA LEU A 269 19.60 2.48 -16.54
C LEU A 269 20.96 3.16 -16.74
N ILE A 270 21.15 4.36 -16.16
CA ILE A 270 22.42 5.09 -16.27
C ILE A 270 23.58 4.24 -15.71
N ILE A 271 23.43 3.69 -14.52
CA ILE A 271 24.46 2.84 -13.90
C ILE A 271 24.73 1.57 -14.73
N MET A 272 23.68 0.86 -15.12
CA MET A 272 23.83 -0.38 -15.89
C MET A 272 24.43 -0.14 -17.27
N ALA A 273 24.21 1.03 -17.89
CA ALA A 273 24.80 1.38 -19.17
C ALA A 273 26.33 1.49 -19.12
N PHE A 274 26.93 1.91 -18.00
CA PHE A 274 28.39 1.91 -17.83
C PHE A 274 28.98 0.51 -17.86
N ASN A 275 28.33 -0.46 -17.20
CA ASN A 275 28.77 -1.84 -17.30
C ASN A 275 28.60 -2.39 -18.72
N LYS A 276 27.46 -2.18 -19.32
CA LYS A 276 27.13 -2.67 -20.66
C LYS A 276 28.04 -2.14 -21.76
N HIS A 277 28.31 -0.84 -21.77
CA HIS A 277 29.00 -0.17 -22.88
C HIS A 277 30.50 0.07 -22.63
N LYS A 278 30.91 0.20 -21.37
CA LYS A 278 32.29 0.50 -21.01
C LYS A 278 32.98 -0.60 -20.19
N ASN A 279 32.25 -1.64 -19.77
CA ASN A 279 32.73 -2.70 -18.89
C ASN A 279 33.33 -2.15 -17.57
N MET A 280 32.70 -1.10 -17.02
CA MET A 280 33.05 -0.40 -15.78
C MET A 280 31.92 -0.48 -14.77
N LEU A 281 32.23 -0.19 -13.49
CA LEU A 281 31.27 -0.13 -12.39
C LEU A 281 30.43 -1.42 -12.22
N LYS A 282 31.09 -2.57 -12.37
CA LYS A 282 30.42 -3.88 -12.36
C LYS A 282 29.73 -4.22 -11.05
N GLY A 283 30.38 -3.98 -9.92
CA GLY A 283 29.83 -4.24 -8.60
C GLY A 283 28.61 -3.37 -8.32
N ILE A 284 28.71 -2.07 -8.61
CA ILE A 284 27.61 -1.11 -8.49
C ILE A 284 26.47 -1.49 -9.42
N SER A 285 26.77 -1.86 -10.67
CA SER A 285 25.78 -2.30 -11.65
C SER A 285 25.03 -3.56 -11.19
N ASN A 286 25.71 -4.51 -10.57
CA ASN A 286 25.09 -5.73 -10.04
C ASN A 286 24.16 -5.43 -8.85
N VAL A 287 24.55 -4.51 -7.95
CA VAL A 287 23.68 -4.03 -6.88
C VAL A 287 22.41 -3.39 -7.46
N VAL A 288 22.58 -2.48 -8.43
CA VAL A 288 21.46 -1.80 -9.09
C VAL A 288 20.55 -2.78 -9.82
N GLU A 289 21.12 -3.79 -10.50
CA GLU A 289 20.32 -4.84 -11.15
C GLU A 289 19.54 -5.67 -10.13
N ALA A 290 20.15 -6.01 -9.00
CA ALA A 290 19.48 -6.75 -7.92
C ALA A 290 18.35 -5.92 -7.30
N THR A 291 18.60 -4.64 -6.99
CA THR A 291 17.57 -3.69 -6.53
C THR A 291 16.44 -3.58 -7.54
N SER A 292 16.74 -3.37 -8.83
CA SER A 292 15.70 -3.15 -9.86
C SER A 292 14.73 -4.32 -10.00
N LYS A 293 15.18 -5.55 -9.74
CA LYS A 293 14.31 -6.75 -9.74
C LYS A 293 13.35 -6.74 -8.55
N GLU A 294 13.80 -6.29 -7.37
CA GLU A 294 12.97 -6.20 -6.18
C GLU A 294 11.98 -5.02 -6.31
N GLU A 295 12.41 -3.87 -6.83
CA GLU A 295 11.51 -2.74 -7.12
C GLU A 295 10.41 -3.10 -8.15
N GLN A 296 10.74 -3.91 -9.15
CA GLN A 296 9.71 -4.42 -10.06
C GLN A 296 8.67 -5.28 -9.32
N ILE A 297 9.10 -6.12 -8.38
CA ILE A 297 8.20 -6.95 -7.56
C ILE A 297 7.31 -6.05 -6.66
N HIS A 298 7.88 -4.99 -6.06
CA HIS A 298 7.12 -4.02 -5.27
C HIS A 298 6.05 -3.32 -6.11
N GLY A 299 6.44 -2.86 -7.29
CA GLY A 299 5.54 -2.17 -8.21
C GLY A 299 4.42 -3.07 -8.72
N ASP A 300 4.71 -4.31 -9.10
CA ASP A 300 3.72 -5.29 -9.56
C ASP A 300 2.70 -5.62 -8.46
N PHE A 301 3.16 -5.78 -7.21
CA PHE A 301 2.28 -5.93 -6.06
C PHE A 301 1.37 -4.72 -5.87
N GLY A 302 1.91 -3.52 -5.96
CA GLY A 302 1.14 -2.27 -5.86
C GLY A 302 0.06 -2.17 -6.93
N ILE A 303 0.38 -2.54 -8.18
CA ILE A 303 -0.58 -2.59 -9.29
C ILE A 303 -1.70 -3.60 -9.01
N ASP A 304 -1.36 -4.80 -8.51
CA ASP A 304 -2.38 -5.81 -8.21
C ASP A 304 -3.26 -5.39 -7.04
N LEU A 305 -2.70 -4.71 -6.05
CA LEU A 305 -3.46 -4.13 -4.95
C LEU A 305 -4.45 -3.05 -5.45
N ILE A 306 -4.01 -2.17 -6.37
CA ILE A 306 -4.85 -1.15 -7.00
C ILE A 306 -6.00 -1.78 -7.80
N LYS A 307 -5.75 -2.87 -8.54
CA LYS A 307 -6.81 -3.61 -9.26
C LYS A 307 -7.88 -4.17 -8.32
N ILE A 308 -7.48 -4.64 -7.13
CA ILE A 308 -8.43 -5.09 -6.11
C ILE A 308 -9.24 -3.90 -5.60
N LEU A 309 -8.58 -2.80 -5.23
CA LEU A 309 -9.25 -1.58 -4.78
C LEU A 309 -10.24 -1.06 -5.82
N GLN A 310 -9.89 -1.05 -7.09
CA GLN A 310 -10.78 -0.66 -8.19
C GLN A 310 -12.00 -1.58 -8.31
N LYS A 311 -11.83 -2.87 -8.07
CA LYS A 311 -12.91 -3.86 -8.10
C LYS A 311 -13.85 -3.74 -6.89
N GLU A 312 -13.30 -3.50 -5.71
CA GLU A 312 -14.05 -3.46 -4.45
C GLU A 312 -14.69 -2.10 -4.18
N HIS A 313 -14.04 -1.02 -4.65
CA HIS A 313 -14.45 0.38 -4.48
C HIS A 313 -14.46 1.15 -5.81
N PRO A 314 -15.22 0.71 -6.83
CA PRO A 314 -15.24 1.36 -8.14
C PRO A 314 -15.69 2.82 -8.09
N GLU A 315 -16.46 3.21 -7.06
CA GLU A 315 -16.92 4.57 -6.83
C GLU A 315 -15.79 5.57 -6.53
N TRP A 316 -14.58 5.11 -6.18
CA TRP A 316 -13.42 5.98 -5.94
C TRP A 316 -12.72 6.39 -7.24
N PHE A 317 -12.83 5.55 -8.29
CA PHE A 317 -12.11 5.72 -9.55
C PHE A 317 -12.97 6.48 -10.58
N THR A 318 -13.33 7.73 -10.24
CA THR A 318 -14.14 8.60 -11.10
C THR A 318 -13.30 9.20 -12.25
N PRO A 319 -13.94 9.76 -13.31
CA PRO A 319 -13.23 10.48 -14.37
C PRO A 319 -12.39 11.66 -13.84
N GLU A 320 -12.91 12.37 -12.83
CA GLU A 320 -12.18 13.45 -12.15
C GLU A 320 -10.92 12.93 -11.45
N TYR A 321 -11.04 11.82 -10.72
CA TYR A 321 -9.91 11.17 -10.07
C TYR A 321 -8.83 10.76 -11.09
N HIS A 322 -9.22 10.14 -12.21
CA HIS A 322 -8.28 9.80 -13.27
C HIS A 322 -7.54 11.03 -13.83
N LYS A 323 -8.24 12.16 -14.00
CA LYS A 323 -7.63 13.41 -14.45
C LYS A 323 -6.63 13.97 -13.43
N ASP A 324 -6.94 13.86 -12.14
CA ASP A 324 -6.05 14.30 -11.07
C ASP A 324 -4.78 13.43 -11.03
N ILE A 325 -4.91 12.10 -11.15
CA ILE A 325 -3.75 11.19 -11.27
C ILE A 325 -2.90 11.53 -12.49
N GLN A 326 -3.51 11.79 -13.67
CA GLN A 326 -2.77 12.19 -14.87
C GLN A 326 -1.98 13.50 -14.66
N ASN A 327 -2.56 14.48 -13.96
CA ASN A 327 -1.85 15.71 -13.61
C ASN A 327 -0.67 15.46 -12.67
N LEU A 328 -0.83 14.57 -11.69
CA LEU A 328 0.25 14.18 -10.77
C LEU A 328 1.36 13.41 -11.53
N CYS A 329 1.00 12.51 -12.45
CA CYS A 329 1.97 11.83 -13.33
C CYS A 329 2.81 12.84 -14.13
N LYS A 330 2.17 13.87 -14.70
CA LYS A 330 2.87 14.92 -15.43
C LYS A 330 3.85 15.70 -14.53
N GLN A 331 3.45 16.04 -13.31
CA GLN A 331 4.32 16.71 -12.34
C GLN A 331 5.51 15.83 -11.94
N ALA A 332 5.29 14.52 -11.73
CA ALA A 332 6.34 13.58 -11.44
C ALA A 332 7.34 13.48 -12.60
N PHE A 333 6.85 13.36 -13.83
CA PHE A 333 7.68 13.35 -15.03
C PHE A 333 8.54 14.61 -15.14
N GLU A 334 7.94 15.80 -14.97
CA GLU A 334 8.67 17.08 -15.03
C GLU A 334 9.73 17.18 -13.91
N ALA A 335 9.48 16.61 -12.74
CA ALA A 335 10.45 16.58 -11.66
C ALA A 335 11.62 15.62 -11.96
N GLU A 336 11.32 14.44 -12.50
CA GLU A 336 12.36 13.47 -12.88
C GLU A 336 13.17 13.95 -14.08
N GLN A 337 12.55 14.68 -15.02
CA GLN A 337 13.29 15.34 -16.10
C GLN A 337 14.33 16.33 -15.55
N ASP A 338 13.95 17.15 -14.56
CA ASP A 338 14.89 18.08 -13.91
C ASP A 338 16.01 17.33 -13.18
N VAL A 339 15.75 16.14 -12.63
CA VAL A 339 16.77 15.28 -12.01
C VAL A 339 17.73 14.73 -13.07
N VAL A 340 17.21 14.26 -14.20
CA VAL A 340 18.04 13.77 -15.32
C VAL A 340 18.87 14.92 -15.89
N ASP A 341 18.30 16.12 -16.03
CA ASP A 341 19.05 17.31 -16.46
C ASP A 341 20.20 17.66 -15.51
N TRP A 342 19.95 17.55 -14.19
CA TRP A 342 21.00 17.73 -13.19
C TRP A 342 22.05 16.61 -13.23
N ILE A 343 21.67 15.36 -13.44
CA ILE A 343 22.63 14.24 -13.56
C ILE A 343 23.65 14.56 -14.67
N PHE A 344 23.21 15.13 -15.77
CA PHE A 344 24.04 15.46 -16.94
C PHE A 344 24.47 16.93 -17.00
N GLU A 345 24.46 17.67 -15.89
CA GLU A 345 24.83 19.10 -15.87
C GLU A 345 26.26 19.37 -16.38
N ASN A 346 27.15 18.38 -16.30
CA ASN A 346 28.55 18.49 -16.76
C ASN A 346 28.85 17.76 -18.09
N GLY A 347 27.82 17.42 -18.86
CA GLY A 347 27.92 16.77 -20.16
C GLY A 347 27.14 15.48 -20.27
N GLU A 348 26.70 15.14 -21.47
CA GLU A 348 26.01 13.89 -21.79
C GLU A 348 26.99 12.73 -21.98
N LEU A 349 26.46 11.50 -21.95
CA LEU A 349 27.22 10.28 -22.21
C LEU A 349 27.07 9.90 -23.70
N ASP A 350 28.18 9.73 -24.40
CA ASP A 350 28.17 9.37 -25.82
C ASP A 350 27.43 8.05 -26.11
N PHE A 351 27.47 7.13 -25.19
CA PHE A 351 26.84 5.80 -25.30
C PHE A 351 25.41 5.73 -24.78
N LEU A 352 24.89 6.78 -24.12
CA LEU A 352 23.54 6.85 -23.57
C LEU A 352 22.97 8.28 -23.67
N PRO A 353 22.37 8.64 -24.83
CA PRO A 353 21.76 9.95 -25.00
C PRO A 353 20.61 10.19 -24.00
N LYS A 354 20.52 11.41 -23.46
CA LYS A 354 19.49 11.82 -22.50
C LYS A 354 18.06 11.53 -22.97
N ILE A 355 17.79 11.70 -24.27
CA ILE A 355 16.46 11.43 -24.84
C ILE A 355 16.01 9.96 -24.66
N VAL A 356 16.95 9.02 -24.66
CA VAL A 356 16.64 7.59 -24.42
C VAL A 356 16.21 7.41 -22.99
N ILE A 357 16.88 8.04 -22.03
CA ILE A 357 16.55 7.97 -20.60
C ILE A 357 15.16 8.58 -20.36
N LEU A 358 14.90 9.76 -20.91
CA LEU A 358 13.62 10.46 -20.76
C LEU A 358 12.46 9.67 -21.38
N SER A 359 12.69 8.90 -22.45
CA SER A 359 11.64 8.06 -23.06
C SER A 359 11.16 6.93 -22.16
N LEU A 360 11.96 6.49 -21.17
CA LEU A 360 11.61 5.41 -20.25
C LEU A 360 10.75 5.87 -19.07
N ILE A 361 10.85 7.13 -18.70
CA ILE A 361 10.06 7.72 -17.61
C ILE A 361 8.81 8.46 -18.12
N HIS A 362 8.62 8.49 -19.43
CA HIS A 362 7.43 9.07 -20.05
C HIS A 362 6.26 8.11 -19.90
N ILE A 363 5.31 8.46 -19.02
CA ILE A 363 4.09 7.70 -18.70
C ILE A 363 2.94 8.10 -19.62
#